data_99c4f6c67d06796cb818c197a93c80c7
#
_entry.id   99c4f6c67d06796cb818c197a93c80c7
#
_cell.length_a   1.000
_cell.length_b   1.000
_cell.length_c   1.000
_cell.angle_alpha   90.00
_cell.angle_beta   90.00
_cell.angle_gamma   90.00
#
_symmetry.space_group_name_H-M   'P 1'
#
loop_
_entity.id
_entity.type
_entity.pdbx_description
1 polymer ?
#
loop_
_entity_poly.entity_id
_entity_poly.type
_entity_poly.pdbx_seq_one_letter_code
_entity_poly.pdbx_strand_id
1 'polypeptide(L)'
;PLYSSAASDVYKRQGTNRTSNTAQGYFGAAVCSVVISLPFILWSAVKSKERVQPPPQQMEKKSKISLGLQMKCLLGNKYALGCMFGQFVAGFYTYGRYTIMAYYFTYYEGDFNLYSITGIIGLFTGIAGSGLLGPWLYKVIQHKGRAVGTAFGLSGILSIPMFWLSAKGVLFWVFYAVSTALGTAAFGLRYGCDGDNADYAEYKYGIRVDGFLSAFISMMLKAGGAVGPAVLLVWLDSLGYVANQAQNASVLNALNMGISFIPAVLLLLVALNLSLIHISEPTR
;
A
#
# COMPACT_ATOMS: atom_id res chain seq x y z
N PRO A 1 -25.85 15.14 33.16
CA PRO A 1 -26.94 14.97 32.17
C PRO A 1 -26.91 16.03 31.04
N LEU A 2 -26.31 17.22 31.27
CA LEU A 2 -26.25 18.30 30.27
C LEU A 2 -25.22 18.08 29.15
N TYR A 3 -24.17 17.30 29.42
CA TYR A 3 -23.16 16.98 28.37
C TYR A 3 -23.62 15.97 27.33
N SER A 4 -24.56 15.09 27.68
CA SER A 4 -25.07 14.08 26.72
C SER A 4 -26.03 14.67 25.69
N SER A 5 -26.79 15.70 26.05
CA SER A 5 -27.74 16.36 25.14
C SER A 5 -27.03 17.24 24.10
N ALA A 6 -25.98 17.97 24.52
CA ALA A 6 -25.20 18.81 23.60
C ALA A 6 -24.42 17.97 22.57
N ALA A 7 -23.83 16.84 22.98
CA ALA A 7 -23.16 15.91 22.09
C ALA A 7 -24.16 15.26 21.10
N SER A 8 -25.36 14.89 21.58
CA SER A 8 -26.44 14.35 20.75
C SER A 8 -26.98 15.37 19.73
N ASP A 9 -27.08 16.66 20.10
CA ASP A 9 -27.54 17.72 19.20
C ASP A 9 -26.50 18.09 18.14
N VAL A 10 -25.21 18.11 18.50
CA VAL A 10 -24.12 18.28 17.55
C VAL A 10 -24.08 17.11 16.56
N TYR A 11 -24.30 15.88 17.04
CA TYR A 11 -24.36 14.69 16.20
C TYR A 11 -25.57 14.68 15.27
N LYS A 12 -26.75 15.08 15.74
CA LYS A 12 -27.97 15.20 14.91
C LYS A 12 -27.84 16.30 13.85
N ARG A 13 -27.28 17.45 14.18
CA ARG A 13 -27.03 18.54 13.20
C ARG A 13 -25.98 18.18 12.17
N GLN A 14 -24.98 17.37 12.52
CA GLN A 14 -24.01 16.86 11.56
C GLN A 14 -24.55 15.73 10.67
N GLY A 15 -25.48 14.89 11.18
CA GLY A 15 -26.05 13.77 10.45
C GLY A 15 -27.07 14.17 9.39
N THR A 16 -27.93 15.15 9.68
CA THR A 16 -29.04 15.52 8.77
C THR A 16 -28.64 16.38 7.58
N ASN A 17 -27.58 17.20 7.70
CA ASN A 17 -27.13 18.05 6.59
C ASN A 17 -25.94 17.49 5.80
N ARG A 18 -25.28 16.43 6.28
CA ARG A 18 -24.08 15.89 5.62
C ARG A 18 -24.34 14.70 4.68
N THR A 19 -25.43 13.96 4.85
CA THR A 19 -25.66 12.75 4.04
C THR A 19 -25.93 13.08 2.56
N SER A 20 -26.70 14.10 2.25
CA SER A 20 -26.91 14.55 0.87
C SER A 20 -25.69 15.25 0.28
N ASN A 21 -25.02 16.10 1.05
CA ASN A 21 -23.81 16.80 0.60
C ASN A 21 -22.61 15.86 0.45
N THR A 22 -22.51 14.79 1.24
CA THR A 22 -21.41 13.82 1.15
C THR A 22 -21.50 12.98 -0.10
N ALA A 23 -22.69 12.50 -0.48
CA ALA A 23 -22.89 11.73 -1.71
C ALA A 23 -22.58 12.57 -2.95
N GLN A 24 -23.03 13.82 -3.00
CA GLN A 24 -22.70 14.76 -4.08
C GLN A 24 -21.22 15.10 -4.11
N GLY A 25 -20.57 15.25 -2.95
CA GLY A 25 -19.13 15.48 -2.84
C GLY A 25 -18.31 14.30 -3.40
N TYR A 26 -18.66 13.06 -3.05
CA TYR A 26 -18.03 11.88 -3.61
C TYR A 26 -18.26 11.73 -5.10
N PHE A 27 -19.46 11.99 -5.59
CA PHE A 27 -19.76 11.97 -7.01
C PHE A 27 -18.96 13.05 -7.76
N GLY A 28 -18.92 14.29 -7.25
CA GLY A 28 -18.12 15.37 -7.82
C GLY A 28 -16.62 15.04 -7.86
N ALA A 29 -16.06 14.49 -6.78
CA ALA A 29 -14.67 14.05 -6.72
C ALA A 29 -14.38 12.93 -7.74
N ALA A 30 -15.29 11.96 -7.89
CA ALA A 30 -15.15 10.90 -8.88
C ALA A 30 -15.16 11.44 -10.31
N VAL A 31 -16.08 12.34 -10.64
CA VAL A 31 -16.15 13.00 -11.95
C VAL A 31 -14.88 13.80 -12.22
N CYS A 32 -14.43 14.62 -11.27
CA CYS A 32 -13.18 15.38 -11.41
C CYS A 32 -11.98 14.46 -11.65
N SER A 33 -11.90 13.35 -10.91
CA SER A 33 -10.80 12.37 -11.07
C SER A 33 -10.80 11.76 -12.48
N VAL A 34 -11.97 11.39 -13.01
CA VAL A 34 -12.10 10.86 -14.37
C VAL A 34 -11.75 11.92 -15.43
N VAL A 35 -12.27 13.14 -15.30
CA VAL A 35 -12.02 14.24 -16.24
C VAL A 35 -10.53 14.59 -16.31
N ILE A 36 -9.83 14.54 -15.17
CA ILE A 36 -8.40 14.82 -15.12
C ILE A 36 -7.59 13.63 -15.63
N SER A 37 -7.88 12.41 -15.20
CA SER A 37 -7.06 11.24 -15.52
C SER A 37 -7.24 10.73 -16.95
N LEU A 38 -8.46 10.80 -17.50
CA LEU A 38 -8.77 10.25 -18.81
C LEU A 38 -7.91 10.83 -19.95
N PRO A 39 -7.70 12.17 -20.06
CA PRO A 39 -6.83 12.72 -21.09
C PRO A 39 -5.39 12.21 -21.01
N PHE A 40 -4.84 12.05 -19.80
CA PHE A 40 -3.48 11.55 -19.62
C PHE A 40 -3.38 10.06 -19.97
N ILE A 41 -4.39 9.26 -19.64
CA ILE A 41 -4.45 7.84 -20.00
C ILE A 41 -4.53 7.69 -21.52
N LEU A 42 -5.40 8.44 -22.18
CA LEU A 42 -5.54 8.43 -23.65
C LEU A 42 -4.26 8.91 -24.33
N TRP A 43 -3.65 9.99 -23.82
CA TRP A 43 -2.36 10.44 -24.34
C TRP A 43 -1.29 9.35 -24.21
N SER A 44 -1.17 8.75 -23.03
CA SER A 44 -0.22 7.68 -22.81
C SER A 44 -0.46 6.52 -23.79
N ALA A 45 -1.70 6.10 -23.98
CA ALA A 45 -2.07 5.02 -24.92
C ALA A 45 -1.69 5.34 -26.36
N VAL A 46 -1.95 6.58 -26.82
CA VAL A 46 -1.67 7.00 -28.22
C VAL A 46 -0.16 7.21 -28.45
N LYS A 47 0.56 7.77 -27.45
CA LYS A 47 1.99 8.06 -27.58
C LYS A 47 2.91 6.92 -27.22
N SER A 48 2.41 5.91 -26.51
CA SER A 48 3.20 4.74 -26.15
C SER A 48 3.49 3.91 -27.41
N LYS A 49 4.76 3.85 -27.78
CA LYS A 49 5.25 2.99 -28.86
C LYS A 49 6.20 1.95 -28.28
N GLU A 50 5.92 0.70 -28.56
CA GLU A 50 6.82 -0.39 -28.21
C GLU A 50 8.12 -0.26 -29.03
N ARG A 51 9.19 0.20 -28.38
CA ARG A 51 10.47 0.47 -29.04
C ARG A 51 11.37 -0.76 -29.11
N VAL A 52 11.19 -1.69 -28.17
CA VAL A 52 11.94 -2.94 -28.09
C VAL A 52 10.99 -4.06 -28.41
N GLN A 53 11.10 -4.60 -29.63
CA GLN A 53 10.34 -5.79 -29.99
C GLN A 53 11.12 -7.03 -29.60
N PRO A 54 10.48 -8.05 -28.99
CA PRO A 54 11.14 -9.30 -28.71
C PRO A 54 11.53 -9.99 -30.03
N PRO A 55 12.66 -10.73 -30.06
CA PRO A 55 13.07 -11.46 -31.25
C PRO A 55 11.94 -12.37 -31.75
N PRO A 56 11.79 -12.53 -33.07
CA PRO A 56 10.70 -13.34 -33.68
C PRO A 56 10.58 -14.75 -33.08
N GLN A 57 11.70 -15.38 -32.75
CA GLN A 57 11.75 -16.70 -32.11
C GLN A 57 11.11 -16.76 -30.72
N GLN A 58 11.08 -15.64 -29.97
CA GLN A 58 10.40 -15.57 -28.69
C GLN A 58 8.88 -15.36 -28.84
N MET A 59 8.43 -14.71 -29.90
CA MET A 59 7.00 -14.54 -30.18
C MET A 59 6.33 -15.90 -30.55
N GLU A 60 6.97 -16.73 -31.33
CA GLU A 60 6.44 -18.07 -31.67
C GLU A 60 6.41 -19.00 -30.45
N LYS A 61 7.40 -18.93 -29.53
CA LYS A 61 7.41 -19.70 -28.30
C LYS A 61 6.32 -19.26 -27.32
N LYS A 62 6.03 -17.95 -27.21
CA LYS A 62 4.98 -17.42 -26.30
C LYS A 62 3.59 -17.97 -26.63
N SER A 63 3.24 -18.17 -27.87
CA SER A 63 1.91 -18.66 -28.27
C SER A 63 1.65 -20.13 -27.88
N LYS A 64 2.68 -20.90 -27.52
CA LYS A 64 2.61 -22.34 -27.25
C LYS A 64 2.89 -22.74 -25.80
N ILE A 65 3.10 -21.76 -24.87
CA ILE A 65 3.40 -22.09 -23.47
C ILE A 65 2.10 -22.49 -22.78
N SER A 66 2.01 -23.74 -22.34
CA SER A 66 0.84 -24.22 -21.60
C SER A 66 0.70 -23.53 -20.24
N LEU A 67 -0.53 -23.34 -19.78
CA LEU A 67 -0.82 -22.74 -18.47
C LEU A 67 -0.16 -23.54 -17.33
N GLY A 68 -0.13 -24.87 -17.43
CA GLY A 68 0.52 -25.74 -16.45
C GLY A 68 2.03 -25.47 -16.33
N LEU A 69 2.71 -25.20 -17.46
CA LEU A 69 4.13 -24.87 -17.44
C LEU A 69 4.38 -23.47 -16.84
N GLN A 70 3.51 -22.49 -17.15
CA GLN A 70 3.59 -21.16 -16.52
C GLN A 70 3.39 -21.24 -15.00
N MET A 71 2.43 -22.05 -14.53
CA MET A 71 2.20 -22.30 -13.12
C MET A 71 3.39 -23.01 -12.46
N LYS A 72 4.02 -23.97 -13.14
CA LYS A 72 5.24 -24.62 -12.65
C LYS A 72 6.39 -23.63 -12.52
N CYS A 73 6.54 -22.69 -13.46
CA CYS A 73 7.53 -21.62 -13.38
C CYS A 73 7.28 -20.70 -12.19
N LEU A 74 6.01 -20.34 -11.91
CA LEU A 74 5.64 -19.50 -10.78
C LEU A 74 5.93 -20.21 -9.46
N LEU A 75 5.41 -21.41 -9.24
CA LEU A 75 5.54 -22.14 -7.99
C LEU A 75 6.97 -22.61 -7.71
N GLY A 76 7.75 -22.86 -8.74
CA GLY A 76 9.16 -23.23 -8.61
C GLY A 76 10.13 -22.05 -8.53
N ASN A 77 9.64 -20.81 -8.60
CA ASN A 77 10.41 -19.59 -8.48
C ASN A 77 10.27 -19.00 -7.05
N LYS A 78 11.25 -19.32 -6.20
CA LYS A 78 11.25 -18.85 -4.80
C LYS A 78 11.25 -17.32 -4.69
N TYR A 79 11.86 -16.61 -5.64
CA TYR A 79 11.91 -15.14 -5.67
C TYR A 79 10.53 -14.56 -6.00
N ALA A 80 9.83 -15.13 -6.97
CA ALA A 80 8.47 -14.75 -7.29
C ALA A 80 7.51 -15.01 -6.12
N LEU A 81 7.61 -16.16 -5.46
CA LEU A 81 6.80 -16.47 -4.27
C LEU A 81 7.05 -15.48 -3.12
N GLY A 82 8.31 -15.12 -2.88
CA GLY A 82 8.63 -14.10 -1.88
C GLY A 82 8.12 -12.71 -2.26
N CYS A 83 8.19 -12.32 -3.53
CA CYS A 83 7.57 -11.09 -4.02
C CYS A 83 6.04 -11.12 -3.86
N MET A 84 5.39 -12.26 -4.13
CA MET A 84 3.95 -12.43 -3.91
C MET A 84 3.56 -12.28 -2.44
N PHE A 85 4.29 -12.91 -1.52
CA PHE A 85 4.07 -12.74 -0.09
C PHE A 85 4.28 -11.27 0.34
N GLY A 86 5.37 -10.65 -0.07
CA GLY A 86 5.65 -9.24 0.20
C GLY A 86 4.54 -8.32 -0.30
N GLN A 87 3.97 -8.61 -1.49
CA GLN A 87 2.84 -7.86 -2.05
C GLN A 87 1.55 -8.06 -1.28
N PHE A 88 1.28 -9.28 -0.85
CA PHE A 88 0.10 -9.54 -0.02
C PHE A 88 0.17 -8.73 1.29
N VAL A 89 1.30 -8.78 1.99
CA VAL A 89 1.50 -8.02 3.23
C VAL A 89 1.47 -6.51 2.98
N ALA A 90 2.07 -6.05 1.88
CA ALA A 90 2.04 -4.64 1.50
C ALA A 90 0.63 -4.15 1.15
N GLY A 91 -0.18 -4.97 0.49
CA GLY A 91 -1.61 -4.70 0.25
C GLY A 91 -2.40 -4.65 1.55
N PHE A 92 -2.21 -5.64 2.43
CA PHE A 92 -2.82 -5.69 3.76
C PHE A 92 -2.52 -4.41 4.55
N TYR A 93 -1.23 -4.04 4.61
CA TYR A 93 -0.79 -2.80 5.27
C TYR A 93 -1.43 -1.56 4.66
N THR A 94 -1.35 -1.38 3.35
CA THR A 94 -1.77 -0.14 2.69
C THR A 94 -3.27 0.10 2.86
N TYR A 95 -4.08 -0.86 2.46
CA TYR A 95 -5.54 -0.70 2.51
C TYR A 95 -6.09 -0.82 3.94
N GLY A 96 -5.50 -1.69 4.76
CA GLY A 96 -5.83 -1.79 6.19
C GLY A 96 -5.56 -0.51 6.94
N ARG A 97 -4.39 0.12 6.71
CA ARG A 97 -4.04 1.41 7.31
C ARG A 97 -5.02 2.52 6.93
N TYR A 98 -5.37 2.64 5.64
CA TYR A 98 -6.35 3.65 5.22
C TYR A 98 -7.70 3.45 5.91
N THR A 99 -8.15 2.20 6.05
CA THR A 99 -9.40 1.88 6.75
C THR A 99 -9.32 2.28 8.22
N ILE A 100 -8.30 1.85 8.95
CA ILE A 100 -8.13 2.16 10.36
C ILE A 100 -7.96 3.67 10.60
N MET A 101 -7.28 4.39 9.72
CA MET A 101 -7.10 5.83 9.85
C MET A 101 -8.42 6.59 9.84
N ALA A 102 -9.41 6.17 9.02
CA ALA A 102 -10.73 6.80 9.02
C ALA A 102 -11.40 6.68 10.39
N TYR A 103 -11.32 5.49 11.02
CA TYR A 103 -11.86 5.26 12.37
C TYR A 103 -11.04 5.98 13.44
N TYR A 104 -9.72 6.00 13.32
CA TYR A 104 -8.82 6.70 14.25
C TYR A 104 -9.15 8.19 14.33
N PHE A 105 -9.24 8.87 13.19
CA PHE A 105 -9.57 10.30 13.19
C PHE A 105 -10.99 10.58 13.66
N THR A 106 -11.94 9.66 13.38
CA THR A 106 -13.34 9.82 13.83
C THR A 106 -13.50 9.62 15.32
N TYR A 107 -12.93 8.56 15.89
CA TYR A 107 -13.23 8.12 17.26
C TYR A 107 -12.13 8.39 18.26
N TYR A 108 -10.85 8.33 17.86
CA TYR A 108 -9.73 8.58 18.76
C TYR A 108 -9.39 10.08 18.84
N GLU A 109 -9.21 10.75 17.71
CA GLU A 109 -8.91 12.19 17.67
C GLU A 109 -10.17 13.06 17.73
N GLY A 110 -11.33 12.52 17.36
CA GLY A 110 -12.62 13.21 17.39
C GLY A 110 -12.79 14.26 16.29
N ASP A 111 -11.92 14.28 15.29
CA ASP A 111 -11.98 15.20 14.15
C ASP A 111 -11.67 14.49 12.82
N PHE A 112 -12.72 14.13 12.09
CA PHE A 112 -12.58 13.48 10.79
C PHE A 112 -11.93 14.37 9.71
N ASN A 113 -11.93 15.71 9.89
CA ASN A 113 -11.31 16.58 8.89
C ASN A 113 -9.80 16.36 8.79
N LEU A 114 -9.16 15.92 9.88
CA LEU A 114 -7.74 15.55 9.91
C LEU A 114 -7.44 14.40 8.93
N TYR A 115 -8.41 13.53 8.63
CA TYR A 115 -8.24 12.47 7.64
C TYR A 115 -7.92 13.03 6.24
N SER A 116 -8.50 14.19 5.88
CA SER A 116 -8.24 14.82 4.57
C SER A 116 -6.77 15.24 4.41
N ILE A 117 -6.09 15.58 5.50
CA ILE A 117 -4.67 15.95 5.49
C ILE A 117 -3.81 14.76 5.06
N THR A 118 -4.22 13.53 5.40
CA THR A 118 -3.50 12.31 4.98
C THR A 118 -3.43 12.16 3.47
N GLY A 119 -4.50 12.53 2.75
CA GLY A 119 -4.54 12.52 1.29
C GLY A 119 -3.59 13.55 0.67
N ILE A 120 -3.56 14.75 1.23
CA ILE A 120 -2.65 15.83 0.77
C ILE A 120 -1.19 15.42 1.00
N ILE A 121 -0.86 14.97 2.20
CA ILE A 121 0.49 14.48 2.51
C ILE A 121 0.82 13.27 1.62
N GLY A 122 -0.13 12.34 1.42
CA GLY A 122 0.05 11.17 0.58
C GLY A 122 0.41 11.53 -0.88
N LEU A 123 -0.18 12.59 -1.43
CA LEU A 123 0.14 13.08 -2.77
C LEU A 123 1.61 13.53 -2.86
N PHE A 124 2.03 14.42 -1.97
CA PHE A 124 3.40 14.96 -1.99
C PHE A 124 4.44 13.89 -1.65
N THR A 125 4.16 13.05 -0.66
CA THR A 125 5.06 11.97 -0.26
C THR A 125 5.11 10.86 -1.30
N GLY A 126 4.03 10.65 -2.07
CA GLY A 126 4.00 9.74 -3.21
C GLY A 126 4.98 10.17 -4.30
N ILE A 127 4.94 11.44 -4.68
CA ILE A 127 5.84 12.03 -5.69
C ILE A 127 7.29 12.03 -5.17
N ALA A 128 7.51 12.53 -3.96
CA ALA A 128 8.85 12.62 -3.38
C ALA A 128 9.44 11.22 -3.10
N GLY A 129 8.64 10.30 -2.60
CA GLY A 129 9.07 8.95 -2.27
C GLY A 129 9.45 8.15 -3.51
N SER A 130 8.53 7.94 -4.43
CA SER A 130 8.79 7.13 -5.63
C SER A 130 9.70 7.83 -6.64
N GLY A 131 9.59 9.16 -6.79
CA GLY A 131 10.34 9.91 -7.79
C GLY A 131 11.74 10.35 -7.36
N LEU A 132 11.97 10.64 -6.08
CA LEU A 132 13.25 11.15 -5.58
C LEU A 132 13.94 10.18 -4.61
N LEU A 133 13.26 9.78 -3.54
CA LEU A 133 13.85 8.93 -2.50
C LEU A 133 14.15 7.52 -3.01
N GLY A 134 13.29 6.93 -3.82
CA GLY A 134 13.49 5.61 -4.38
C GLY A 134 14.78 5.52 -5.22
N PRO A 135 14.94 6.33 -6.28
CA PRO A 135 16.17 6.38 -7.06
C PRO A 135 17.41 6.72 -6.24
N TRP A 136 17.30 7.62 -5.27
CA TRP A 136 18.41 7.97 -4.39
C TRP A 136 18.82 6.80 -3.51
N LEU A 137 17.89 6.10 -2.87
CA LEU A 137 18.15 4.91 -2.06
C LEU A 137 18.83 3.81 -2.90
N TYR A 138 18.33 3.58 -4.12
CA TYR A 138 18.95 2.62 -5.02
C TYR A 138 20.39 3.02 -5.40
N LYS A 139 20.64 4.30 -5.64
CA LYS A 139 21.99 4.80 -5.95
C LYS A 139 22.96 4.59 -4.79
N VAL A 140 22.50 4.74 -3.55
CA VAL A 140 23.33 4.58 -2.33
C VAL A 140 23.57 3.09 -2.03
N ILE A 141 22.52 2.28 -2.06
CA ILE A 141 22.57 0.88 -1.63
C ILE A 141 23.04 -0.05 -2.77
N GLN A 142 22.83 0.36 -4.04
CA GLN A 142 23.22 -0.35 -5.27
C GLN A 142 22.69 -1.79 -5.38
N HIS A 143 21.70 -2.15 -4.55
CA HIS A 143 21.09 -3.47 -4.52
C HIS A 143 19.58 -3.33 -4.33
N LYS A 144 18.77 -3.71 -5.34
CA LYS A 144 17.32 -3.47 -5.38
C LYS A 144 16.61 -4.02 -4.14
N GLY A 145 16.76 -5.29 -3.82
CA GLY A 145 16.08 -5.92 -2.70
C GLY A 145 16.45 -5.31 -1.35
N ARG A 146 17.73 -4.99 -1.13
CA ARG A 146 18.17 -4.30 0.10
C ARG A 146 17.60 -2.89 0.18
N ALA A 147 17.56 -2.15 -0.93
CA ALA A 147 16.99 -0.81 -0.97
C ALA A 147 15.49 -0.81 -0.65
N VAL A 148 14.73 -1.76 -1.21
CA VAL A 148 13.31 -1.95 -0.89
C VAL A 148 13.13 -2.36 0.57
N GLY A 149 13.90 -3.33 1.06
CA GLY A 149 13.84 -3.79 2.45
C GLY A 149 14.16 -2.69 3.45
N THR A 150 15.22 -1.91 3.23
CA THR A 150 15.57 -0.78 4.11
C THR A 150 14.51 0.31 4.11
N ALA A 151 13.94 0.64 2.94
CA ALA A 151 12.90 1.64 2.84
C ALA A 151 11.61 1.22 3.59
N PHE A 152 11.16 -0.03 3.43
CA PHE A 152 10.02 -0.56 4.20
C PHE A 152 10.35 -0.66 5.69
N GLY A 153 11.54 -1.14 6.06
CA GLY A 153 11.95 -1.26 7.46
C GLY A 153 11.97 0.09 8.18
N LEU A 154 12.60 1.10 7.57
CA LEU A 154 12.61 2.46 8.11
C LEU A 154 11.22 3.07 8.16
N SER A 155 10.39 2.88 7.13
CA SER A 155 8.99 3.32 7.13
C SER A 155 8.22 2.72 8.32
N GLY A 156 8.40 1.42 8.58
CA GLY A 156 7.79 0.74 9.72
C GLY A 156 8.26 1.30 11.06
N ILE A 157 9.57 1.42 11.27
CA ILE A 157 10.16 1.95 12.52
C ILE A 157 9.64 3.36 12.79
N LEU A 158 9.59 4.22 11.77
CA LEU A 158 9.12 5.60 11.90
C LEU A 158 7.61 5.73 12.11
N SER A 159 6.83 4.67 11.95
CA SER A 159 5.43 4.67 12.35
C SER A 159 5.22 4.47 13.86
N ILE A 160 6.18 3.87 14.56
CA ILE A 160 6.08 3.54 16.00
C ILE A 160 5.86 4.79 16.89
N PRO A 161 6.63 5.89 16.74
CA PRO A 161 6.45 7.10 17.56
C PRO A 161 5.04 7.71 17.48
N MET A 162 4.30 7.46 16.40
CA MET A 162 2.94 7.97 16.23
C MET A 162 1.98 7.45 17.31
N PHE A 163 2.32 6.35 18.01
CA PHE A 163 1.52 5.82 19.11
C PHE A 163 1.38 6.81 20.29
N TRP A 164 2.44 7.55 20.56
CA TRP A 164 2.47 8.53 21.68
C TRP A 164 2.17 9.96 21.25
N LEU A 165 1.96 10.19 19.96
CA LEU A 165 1.75 11.52 19.40
C LEU A 165 0.28 11.71 19.00
N SER A 166 -0.30 12.87 19.34
CA SER A 166 -1.62 13.25 18.84
C SER A 166 -1.51 13.85 17.43
N ALA A 167 -2.48 13.53 16.59
CA ALA A 167 -2.58 14.13 15.25
C ALA A 167 -2.93 15.63 15.26
N LYS A 168 -3.25 16.21 16.41
CA LYS A 168 -3.37 17.65 16.59
C LYS A 168 -2.01 18.35 16.66
N GLY A 169 -0.93 17.59 16.91
CA GLY A 169 0.45 18.09 16.94
C GLY A 169 1.20 17.93 15.62
N VAL A 170 2.07 18.88 15.29
CA VAL A 170 2.87 18.87 14.06
C VAL A 170 3.78 17.63 13.97
N LEU A 171 4.32 17.16 15.09
CA LEU A 171 5.27 16.05 15.13
C LEU A 171 4.68 14.75 14.61
N PHE A 172 3.40 14.46 14.86
CA PHE A 172 2.67 13.34 14.27
C PHE A 172 2.75 13.35 12.75
N TRP A 173 2.47 14.51 12.15
CA TRP A 173 2.46 14.67 10.70
C TRP A 173 3.84 14.57 10.06
N VAL A 174 4.90 14.98 10.79
CA VAL A 174 6.28 14.78 10.34
C VAL A 174 6.61 13.29 10.27
N PHE A 175 6.34 12.51 11.32
CA PHE A 175 6.55 11.06 11.30
C PHE A 175 5.68 10.37 10.24
N TYR A 176 4.42 10.80 10.12
CA TYR A 176 3.53 10.28 9.09
C TYR A 176 4.06 10.53 7.68
N ALA A 177 4.48 11.74 7.37
CA ALA A 177 5.00 12.13 6.06
C ALA A 177 6.28 11.37 5.70
N VAL A 178 7.25 11.30 6.63
CA VAL A 178 8.52 10.61 6.39
C VAL A 178 8.30 9.09 6.25
N SER A 179 7.50 8.48 7.13
CA SER A 179 7.13 7.06 7.03
C SER A 179 6.44 6.76 5.69
N THR A 180 5.48 7.59 5.28
CA THR A 180 4.75 7.40 4.02
C THR A 180 5.66 7.61 2.80
N ALA A 181 6.56 8.60 2.82
CA ALA A 181 7.52 8.84 1.74
C ALA A 181 8.48 7.65 1.55
N LEU A 182 8.98 7.06 2.63
CA LEU A 182 9.80 5.84 2.58
C LEU A 182 9.01 4.63 2.08
N GLY A 183 7.76 4.48 2.54
CA GLY A 183 6.88 3.42 2.05
C GLY A 183 6.63 3.52 0.54
N THR A 184 6.33 4.72 0.03
CA THR A 184 6.13 4.94 -1.42
C THR A 184 7.42 4.78 -2.22
N ALA A 185 8.58 5.15 -1.67
CA ALA A 185 9.88 4.87 -2.27
C ALA A 185 10.11 3.35 -2.45
N ALA A 186 9.80 2.57 -1.40
CA ALA A 186 9.89 1.12 -1.45
C ALA A 186 8.95 0.51 -2.51
N PHE A 187 7.71 0.99 -2.60
CA PHE A 187 6.77 0.57 -3.66
C PHE A 187 7.30 0.86 -5.06
N GLY A 188 7.85 2.06 -5.29
CA GLY A 188 8.44 2.43 -6.58
C GLY A 188 9.60 1.52 -6.99
N LEU A 189 10.54 1.29 -6.07
CA LEU A 189 11.70 0.43 -6.32
C LEU A 189 11.32 -1.04 -6.56
N ARG A 190 10.30 -1.52 -5.91
CA ARG A 190 9.88 -2.92 -5.98
C ARG A 190 9.42 -3.34 -7.39
N TYR A 191 8.79 -2.46 -8.16
CA TYR A 191 8.44 -2.76 -9.55
C TYR A 191 9.66 -3.12 -10.40
N GLY A 192 10.85 -2.64 -10.04
CA GLY A 192 12.09 -3.05 -10.67
C GLY A 192 12.50 -4.50 -10.40
N CYS A 193 11.97 -5.14 -9.34
CA CYS A 193 12.24 -6.54 -9.04
C CYS A 193 11.39 -7.52 -9.85
N ASP A 194 10.30 -7.07 -10.47
CA ASP A 194 9.43 -7.94 -11.25
C ASP A 194 10.14 -8.47 -12.51
N GLY A 195 11.00 -7.66 -13.14
CA GLY A 195 11.86 -8.09 -14.24
C GLY A 195 12.86 -9.17 -13.83
N ASP A 196 13.47 -9.02 -12.67
CA ASP A 196 14.46 -9.97 -12.15
C ASP A 196 13.81 -11.37 -11.91
N ASN A 197 12.54 -11.41 -11.50
CA ASN A 197 11.79 -12.67 -11.37
C ASN A 197 11.57 -13.38 -12.70
N ALA A 198 11.33 -12.62 -13.78
CA ALA A 198 11.14 -13.15 -15.10
C ALA A 198 12.47 -13.68 -15.70
N ASP A 199 13.57 -12.96 -15.48
CA ASP A 199 14.90 -13.38 -15.89
C ASP A 199 15.32 -14.68 -15.19
N TYR A 200 15.01 -14.83 -13.91
CA TYR A 200 15.22 -16.09 -13.18
C TYR A 200 14.40 -17.25 -13.73
N ALA A 201 13.14 -17.00 -14.10
CA ALA A 201 12.28 -18.02 -14.72
C ALA A 201 12.84 -18.46 -16.10
N GLU A 202 13.32 -17.51 -16.90
CA GLU A 202 13.98 -17.78 -18.18
C GLU A 202 15.26 -18.59 -18.00
N TYR A 203 16.10 -18.22 -17.03
CA TYR A 203 17.32 -18.96 -16.70
C TYR A 203 17.04 -20.40 -16.29
N LYS A 204 16.06 -20.62 -15.42
CA LYS A 204 15.79 -21.93 -14.83
C LYS A 204 14.96 -22.87 -15.73
N TYR A 205 14.03 -22.32 -16.48
CA TYR A 205 13.05 -23.08 -17.27
C TYR A 205 13.17 -22.89 -18.78
N GLY A 206 14.06 -22.01 -19.23
CA GLY A 206 14.24 -21.70 -20.65
C GLY A 206 13.05 -20.98 -21.30
N ILE A 207 12.13 -20.44 -20.49
CA ILE A 207 10.94 -19.73 -20.97
C ILE A 207 10.74 -18.44 -20.18
N ARG A 208 10.33 -17.40 -20.89
CA ARG A 208 10.04 -16.10 -20.33
C ARG A 208 8.53 -15.91 -20.15
N VAL A 209 8.09 -15.65 -18.92
CA VAL A 209 6.66 -15.58 -18.54
C VAL A 209 6.35 -14.30 -17.74
N ASP A 210 6.90 -13.16 -18.20
CA ASP A 210 6.78 -11.85 -17.51
C ASP A 210 5.36 -11.51 -17.14
N GLY A 211 4.46 -11.51 -18.13
CA GLY A 211 3.07 -11.10 -17.92
C GLY A 211 2.32 -11.98 -16.92
N PHE A 212 2.61 -13.29 -16.92
CA PHE A 212 1.98 -14.23 -15.99
C PHE A 212 2.48 -14.01 -14.56
N LEU A 213 3.79 -13.86 -14.35
CA LEU A 213 4.39 -13.59 -13.04
C LEU A 213 3.89 -12.27 -12.48
N SER A 214 3.95 -11.19 -13.27
CA SER A 214 3.50 -9.85 -12.86
C SER A 214 2.01 -9.82 -12.53
N ALA A 215 1.17 -10.58 -13.26
CA ALA A 215 -0.26 -10.68 -12.97
C ALA A 215 -0.52 -11.30 -11.59
N PHE A 216 0.16 -12.42 -11.27
CA PHE A 216 0.01 -13.06 -9.95
C PHE A 216 0.56 -12.22 -8.81
N ILE A 217 1.71 -11.58 -8.99
CA ILE A 217 2.28 -10.65 -8.01
C ILE A 217 1.31 -9.49 -7.75
N SER A 218 0.72 -8.92 -8.80
CA SER A 218 -0.27 -7.84 -8.68
C SER A 218 -1.58 -8.31 -8.04
N MET A 219 -2.01 -9.54 -8.32
CA MET A 219 -3.18 -10.15 -7.68
C MET A 219 -2.99 -10.28 -6.18
N MET A 220 -1.80 -10.63 -5.70
CA MET A 220 -1.50 -10.71 -4.27
C MET A 220 -1.64 -9.37 -3.55
N LEU A 221 -1.26 -8.25 -4.20
CA LEU A 221 -1.52 -6.91 -3.66
C LEU A 221 -3.01 -6.65 -3.44
N LYS A 222 -3.84 -7.03 -4.42
CA LYS A 222 -5.30 -6.88 -4.33
C LYS A 222 -5.91 -7.81 -3.28
N ALA A 223 -5.44 -9.05 -3.21
CA ALA A 223 -5.88 -10.01 -2.20
C ALA A 223 -5.56 -9.51 -0.78
N GLY A 224 -4.33 -9.03 -0.54
CA GLY A 224 -3.95 -8.41 0.73
C GLY A 224 -4.80 -7.18 1.04
N GLY A 225 -5.08 -6.37 0.02
CA GLY A 225 -5.95 -5.18 0.14
C GLY A 225 -7.41 -5.49 0.46
N ALA A 226 -7.91 -6.66 0.10
CA ALA A 226 -9.23 -7.11 0.50
C ALA A 226 -9.24 -7.70 1.92
N VAL A 227 -8.24 -8.52 2.24
CA VAL A 227 -8.13 -9.21 3.53
C VAL A 227 -7.77 -8.24 4.66
N GLY A 228 -6.89 -7.26 4.42
CA GLY A 228 -6.42 -6.33 5.45
C GLY A 228 -7.53 -5.57 6.16
N PRO A 229 -8.35 -4.79 5.46
CA PRO A 229 -9.50 -4.11 6.05
C PRO A 229 -10.47 -5.07 6.75
N ALA A 230 -10.78 -6.22 6.14
CA ALA A 230 -11.70 -7.19 6.70
C ALA A 230 -11.21 -7.73 8.05
N VAL A 231 -9.95 -8.16 8.13
CA VAL A 231 -9.35 -8.67 9.38
C VAL A 231 -9.31 -7.59 10.46
N LEU A 232 -8.94 -6.36 10.10
CA LEU A 232 -8.87 -5.26 11.06
C LEU A 232 -10.25 -4.84 11.58
N LEU A 233 -11.29 -4.87 10.74
CA LEU A 233 -12.65 -4.57 11.17
C LEU A 233 -13.22 -5.68 12.07
N VAL A 234 -12.99 -6.95 11.75
CA VAL A 234 -13.36 -8.09 12.62
C VAL A 234 -12.63 -8.00 13.96
N TRP A 235 -11.37 -7.59 13.95
CA TRP A 235 -10.62 -7.36 15.20
C TRP A 235 -11.24 -6.24 16.03
N LEU A 236 -11.60 -5.09 15.44
CA LEU A 236 -12.28 -4.00 16.15
C LEU A 236 -13.65 -4.44 16.71
N ASP A 237 -14.43 -5.19 15.94
CA ASP A 237 -15.72 -5.74 16.36
C ASP A 237 -15.56 -6.66 17.57
N SER A 238 -14.55 -7.54 17.57
CA SER A 238 -14.23 -8.43 18.70
C SER A 238 -13.86 -7.68 19.99
N LEU A 239 -13.41 -6.42 19.89
CA LEU A 239 -13.10 -5.54 21.02
C LEU A 239 -14.31 -4.73 21.47
N GLY A 240 -15.47 -4.92 20.86
CA GLY A 240 -16.72 -4.24 21.20
C GLY A 240 -16.89 -2.89 20.49
N TYR A 241 -16.41 -2.76 19.26
CA TYR A 241 -16.67 -1.58 18.44
C TYR A 241 -18.17 -1.45 18.13
N VAL A 242 -18.74 -0.28 18.35
CA VAL A 242 -20.13 0.05 18.00
C VAL A 242 -20.13 1.35 17.20
N ALA A 243 -20.71 1.29 16.00
CA ALA A 243 -20.75 2.46 15.11
C ALA A 243 -21.54 3.62 15.69
N ASN A 244 -21.06 4.85 15.45
CA ASN A 244 -21.71 6.11 15.85
C ASN A 244 -21.92 6.29 17.36
N GLN A 245 -21.09 5.67 18.18
CA GLN A 245 -21.11 5.82 19.64
C GLN A 245 -19.69 6.14 20.16
N ALA A 246 -19.59 6.59 21.41
CA ALA A 246 -18.33 6.70 22.10
C ALA A 246 -17.73 5.30 22.29
N GLN A 247 -16.48 5.13 21.88
CA GLN A 247 -15.81 3.83 21.90
C GLN A 247 -15.18 3.55 23.27
N ASN A 248 -15.10 2.28 23.62
CA ASN A 248 -14.42 1.84 24.83
C ASN A 248 -12.88 2.00 24.70
N ALA A 249 -12.17 1.94 25.82
CA ALA A 249 -10.72 2.13 25.86
C ALA A 249 -9.95 1.07 25.04
N SER A 250 -10.47 -0.16 24.94
CA SER A 250 -9.85 -1.24 24.17
C SER A 250 -9.88 -0.94 22.67
N VAL A 251 -11.01 -0.47 22.14
CA VAL A 251 -11.16 -0.06 20.76
C VAL A 251 -10.28 1.15 20.44
N LEU A 252 -10.26 2.19 21.32
CA LEU A 252 -9.42 3.37 21.11
C LEU A 252 -7.94 2.99 21.06
N ASN A 253 -7.49 2.13 21.97
CA ASN A 253 -6.12 1.64 21.98
C ASN A 253 -5.80 0.82 20.70
N ALA A 254 -6.73 -0.05 20.25
CA ALA A 254 -6.58 -0.80 19.03
C ALA A 254 -6.47 0.10 17.78
N LEU A 255 -7.24 1.17 17.70
CA LEU A 255 -7.13 2.16 16.64
C LEU A 255 -5.76 2.84 16.62
N ASN A 256 -5.24 3.22 17.79
CA ASN A 256 -3.92 3.82 17.92
C ASN A 256 -2.81 2.82 17.55
N MET A 257 -2.92 1.55 17.97
CA MET A 257 -2.01 0.48 17.54
C MET A 257 -2.10 0.23 16.03
N GLY A 258 -3.28 0.36 15.46
CA GLY A 258 -3.55 0.17 14.03
C GLY A 258 -2.83 1.14 13.11
N ILE A 259 -2.55 2.35 13.57
CA ILE A 259 -1.81 3.36 12.78
C ILE A 259 -0.31 3.36 13.05
N SER A 260 0.15 2.72 14.13
CA SER A 260 1.54 2.77 14.62
C SER A 260 2.23 1.41 14.61
N PHE A 261 1.91 0.53 15.54
CA PHE A 261 2.59 -0.77 15.71
C PHE A 261 2.24 -1.80 14.64
N ILE A 262 0.98 -1.88 14.21
CA ILE A 262 0.59 -2.85 13.16
C ILE A 262 1.32 -2.54 11.85
N PRO A 263 1.36 -1.29 11.34
CA PRO A 263 2.21 -0.92 10.23
C PRO A 263 3.68 -1.27 10.41
N ALA A 264 4.23 -1.03 11.61
CA ALA A 264 5.62 -1.33 11.90
C ALA A 264 5.92 -2.82 11.73
N VAL A 265 5.13 -3.69 12.35
CA VAL A 265 5.31 -5.15 12.27
C VAL A 265 5.16 -5.64 10.83
N LEU A 266 4.11 -5.21 10.12
CA LEU A 266 3.87 -5.64 8.74
C LEU A 266 4.99 -5.21 7.80
N LEU A 267 5.46 -3.96 7.88
CA LEU A 267 6.53 -3.47 7.03
C LEU A 267 7.88 -4.08 7.37
N LEU A 268 8.16 -4.38 8.64
CA LEU A 268 9.34 -5.15 9.04
C LEU A 268 9.29 -6.58 8.52
N LEU A 269 8.13 -7.24 8.53
CA LEU A 269 7.97 -8.56 7.90
C LEU A 269 8.27 -8.54 6.41
N VAL A 270 7.82 -7.52 5.68
CA VAL A 270 8.16 -7.34 4.25
C VAL A 270 9.66 -7.11 4.08
N ALA A 271 10.26 -6.25 4.91
CA ALA A 271 11.68 -5.96 4.87
C ALA A 271 12.55 -7.22 5.09
N LEU A 272 12.19 -8.02 6.11
CA LEU A 272 12.87 -9.29 6.39
C LEU A 272 12.69 -10.31 5.27
N ASN A 273 11.48 -10.45 4.73
CA ASN A 273 11.21 -11.35 3.61
C ASN A 273 12.10 -11.02 2.40
N LEU A 274 12.16 -9.75 2.01
CA LEU A 274 12.97 -9.31 0.87
C LEU A 274 14.47 -9.43 1.15
N SER A 275 14.91 -9.19 2.38
CA SER A 275 16.31 -9.39 2.76
C SER A 275 16.74 -10.85 2.64
N LEU A 276 15.92 -11.79 3.11
CA LEU A 276 16.21 -13.22 3.07
C LEU A 276 16.26 -13.79 1.65
N ILE A 277 15.39 -13.28 0.75
CA ILE A 277 15.36 -13.74 -0.64
C ILE A 277 16.64 -13.36 -1.37
N HIS A 278 17.17 -12.16 -1.13
CA HIS A 278 18.33 -11.63 -1.84
C HIS A 278 19.69 -12.06 -1.26
N ILE A 279 19.75 -12.61 -0.06
CA ILE A 279 21.00 -13.21 0.49
C ILE A 279 21.46 -14.44 -0.32
N SER A 280 20.55 -15.08 -1.03
CA SER A 280 20.81 -16.30 -1.79
C SER A 280 21.18 -16.06 -3.26
N GLU A 281 21.27 -14.81 -3.73
CA GLU A 281 21.80 -14.52 -5.07
C GLU A 281 23.33 -14.57 -5.06
N PRO A 282 23.96 -15.37 -5.96
CA PRO A 282 25.40 -15.27 -6.14
C PRO A 282 25.72 -13.87 -6.67
N THR A 283 26.52 -13.14 -5.93
CA THR A 283 27.13 -11.88 -6.40
C THR A 283 27.89 -12.15 -7.69
N ARG A 284 27.34 -11.65 -8.80
CA ARG A 284 28.09 -11.52 -10.07
C ARG A 284 28.66 -10.13 -10.17
#